data_9c4d00ea40a310b09903297cd321e5f1
#
_entry.id   9c4d00ea40a310b09903297cd321e5f1
#
_cell.length_a   1.000
_cell.length_b   1.000
_cell.length_c   1.000
_cell.angle_alpha   90.00
_cell.angle_beta   90.00
_cell.angle_gamma   90.00
#
_symmetry.space_group_name_H-M   'P 1'
#
loop_
_entity.id
_entity.type
_entity.pdbx_description
1 polymer ?
#
loop_
_entity_poly.entity_id
_entity_poly.type
_entity_poly.pdbx_seq_one_letter_code
_entity_poly.pdbx_strand_id
1 'polypeptide(L)'
;MKTLSEFIVERQAEYPNAKGELSGILSSIRLLAKIIHRDINKAGLTNILGQSGIENVQGESQMKLDLFAHNTMKAALMAREEVAGFASEEEESFIAFDTERGRNAKYIILTDPLDGSSNIDVNVSVGTIFSIYRRVSPIGTPVTLEDFLQPGNKQVAAGYIVYGSSTMLVYTTGNGVNGFTYDPSIGTFCLSHENMQMPKTGRIYSINEGQYLKFPQGVKKYIKYCQEEDKATHRPYASRYIGSLVADFHRNLLKGGIYIYPSATNYPNGKLRLLYEGNPIAFLAEQAGGVATDGYRRILDIEPTALHERIPLFVGSEEMVKKAQEMMEEFKEE
;
A
#
# COMPACT_ATOMS: atom_id res chain seq x y z
N MET A 1 -0.25 -27.30 6.44
CA MET A 1 -0.58 -25.85 6.28
C MET A 1 0.63 -25.09 6.80
N LYS A 2 1.28 -24.28 5.94
CA LYS A 2 2.49 -23.52 6.33
C LYS A 2 2.07 -22.19 6.93
N THR A 3 2.51 -21.86 8.13
CA THR A 3 2.25 -20.58 8.78
C THR A 3 3.19 -19.50 8.26
N LEU A 4 2.81 -18.22 8.41
CA LEU A 4 3.68 -17.10 8.08
C LEU A 4 5.02 -17.17 8.84
N SER A 5 5.03 -17.60 10.09
CA SER A 5 6.25 -17.75 10.88
C SER A 5 7.19 -18.82 10.29
N GLU A 6 6.68 -19.98 9.92
CA GLU A 6 7.47 -21.03 9.27
C GLU A 6 8.02 -20.56 7.93
N PHE A 7 7.19 -19.88 7.12
CA PHE A 7 7.61 -19.31 5.83
C PHE A 7 8.74 -18.29 5.99
N ILE A 8 8.63 -17.37 6.97
CA ILE A 8 9.69 -16.38 7.24
C ILE A 8 11.01 -17.06 7.63
N VAL A 9 10.95 -18.10 8.50
CA VAL A 9 12.15 -18.83 8.92
C VAL A 9 12.81 -19.55 7.75
N GLU A 10 12.02 -20.23 6.91
CA GLU A 10 12.53 -20.92 5.71
C GLU A 10 13.19 -19.93 4.74
N ARG A 11 12.54 -18.80 4.45
CA ARG A 11 13.08 -17.78 3.57
C ARG A 11 14.32 -17.09 4.15
N GLN A 12 14.38 -16.93 5.47
CA GLN A 12 15.59 -16.39 6.13
C GLN A 12 16.80 -17.25 5.90
N ALA A 13 16.64 -18.57 5.85
CA ALA A 13 17.73 -19.52 5.58
C ALA A 13 18.35 -19.35 4.18
N GLU A 14 17.63 -18.76 3.22
CA GLU A 14 18.13 -18.44 1.88
C GLU A 14 19.11 -17.25 1.89
N TYR A 15 19.17 -16.48 2.98
CA TYR A 15 20.00 -15.29 3.13
C TYR A 15 21.02 -15.46 4.26
N PRO A 16 22.25 -15.89 3.97
CA PRO A 16 23.27 -16.23 5.00
C PRO A 16 23.61 -15.11 5.99
N ASN A 17 23.36 -13.87 5.60
CA ASN A 17 23.64 -12.68 6.44
C ASN A 17 22.38 -12.14 7.16
N ALA A 18 21.24 -12.81 7.03
CA ALA A 18 19.99 -12.39 7.70
C ALA A 18 20.08 -12.70 9.20
N LYS A 19 19.94 -11.66 10.03
CA LYS A 19 20.00 -11.76 11.50
C LYS A 19 18.63 -11.83 12.16
N GLY A 20 17.55 -12.06 11.41
CA GLY A 20 16.18 -12.11 11.94
C GLY A 20 15.53 -10.75 12.20
N GLU A 21 16.24 -9.65 11.96
CA GLU A 21 15.74 -8.29 12.24
C GLU A 21 14.43 -8.00 11.47
N LEU A 22 14.41 -8.26 10.16
CA LEU A 22 13.20 -8.08 9.34
C LEU A 22 12.05 -9.02 9.80
N SER A 23 12.39 -10.23 10.23
CA SER A 23 11.43 -11.20 10.76
C SER A 23 10.75 -10.69 12.03
N GLY A 24 11.49 -9.97 12.89
CA GLY A 24 10.97 -9.30 14.08
C GLY A 24 9.93 -8.24 13.71
N ILE A 25 10.24 -7.38 12.74
CA ILE A 25 9.33 -6.33 12.24
C ILE A 25 8.06 -6.95 11.64
N LEU A 26 8.18 -7.95 10.75
CA LEU A 26 7.04 -8.65 10.16
C LEU A 26 6.16 -9.33 11.22
N SER A 27 6.76 -9.81 12.32
CA SER A 27 6.02 -10.39 13.44
C SER A 27 5.17 -9.33 14.18
N SER A 28 5.65 -8.09 14.29
CA SER A 28 4.86 -6.98 14.86
C SER A 28 3.73 -6.58 13.93
N ILE A 29 3.97 -6.46 12.62
CA ILE A 29 2.94 -6.18 11.62
C ILE A 29 1.86 -7.27 11.63
N ARG A 30 2.24 -8.54 11.76
CA ARG A 30 1.30 -9.65 11.91
C ARG A 30 0.44 -9.54 13.17
N LEU A 31 1.02 -9.14 14.30
CA LEU A 31 0.26 -8.92 15.53
C LEU A 31 -0.72 -7.77 15.37
N LEU A 32 -0.27 -6.65 14.82
CA LEU A 32 -1.12 -5.52 14.49
C LEU A 32 -2.31 -5.91 13.62
N ALA A 33 -2.06 -6.66 12.52
CA ALA A 33 -3.11 -7.13 11.63
C ALA A 33 -4.20 -7.93 12.36
N LYS A 34 -3.83 -8.75 13.35
CA LYS A 34 -4.78 -9.50 14.18
C LYS A 34 -5.60 -8.59 15.10
N ILE A 35 -4.97 -7.57 15.69
CA ILE A 35 -5.64 -6.61 16.57
C ILE A 35 -6.67 -5.81 15.77
N ILE A 36 -6.27 -5.25 14.63
CA ILE A 36 -7.16 -4.49 13.75
C ILE A 36 -8.29 -5.39 13.20
N HIS A 37 -7.96 -6.62 12.74
CA HIS A 37 -8.97 -7.60 12.32
C HIS A 37 -10.04 -7.83 13.40
N ARG A 38 -9.61 -8.06 14.64
CA ARG A 38 -10.54 -8.26 15.76
C ARG A 38 -11.49 -7.09 15.93
N ASP A 39 -10.97 -5.86 15.82
CA ASP A 39 -11.75 -4.67 16.10
C ASP A 39 -12.64 -4.29 14.92
N ILE A 40 -12.18 -4.43 13.68
CA ILE A 40 -13.03 -4.28 12.47
C ILE A 40 -14.23 -5.23 12.52
N ASN A 41 -14.01 -6.50 12.87
CA ASN A 41 -15.11 -7.48 12.98
C ASN A 41 -16.09 -7.19 14.12
N LYS A 42 -15.79 -6.25 15.00
CA LYS A 42 -16.67 -5.73 16.06
C LYS A 42 -17.21 -4.34 15.75
N ALA A 43 -16.92 -3.80 14.59
CA ALA A 43 -17.46 -2.52 14.15
C ALA A 43 -19.01 -2.54 14.24
N GLY A 44 -19.59 -1.50 14.80
CA GLY A 44 -21.01 -1.47 15.13
C GLY A 44 -21.38 -2.06 16.51
N LEU A 45 -20.56 -2.91 17.10
CA LEU A 45 -20.72 -3.41 18.47
C LEU A 45 -19.89 -2.64 19.51
N THR A 46 -18.86 -1.93 19.03
CA THR A 46 -17.93 -1.15 19.84
C THR A 46 -17.89 0.30 19.31
N ASN A 47 -17.46 1.25 20.15
CA ASN A 47 -17.43 2.67 19.78
C ASN A 47 -16.20 3.03 18.92
N ILE A 48 -15.99 2.30 17.80
CA ILE A 48 -14.89 2.52 16.84
C ILE A 48 -15.35 3.09 15.50
N LEU A 49 -16.67 3.17 15.28
CA LEU A 49 -17.27 3.78 14.09
C LEU A 49 -17.35 5.29 14.22
N GLY A 50 -17.42 5.96 13.07
CA GLY A 50 -17.63 7.39 12.93
C GLY A 50 -16.34 8.21 13.08
N GLN A 51 -16.50 9.51 12.85
CA GLN A 51 -15.42 10.48 12.93
C GLN A 51 -14.90 10.63 14.35
N SER A 52 -13.58 10.84 14.48
CA SER A 52 -12.93 11.11 15.76
C SER A 52 -13.22 12.52 16.30
N GLY A 53 -13.64 13.43 15.42
CA GLY A 53 -13.71 14.87 15.69
C GLY A 53 -12.36 15.58 15.55
N ILE A 54 -11.35 14.90 15.04
CA ILE A 54 -10.00 15.42 14.77
C ILE A 54 -9.81 15.42 13.26
N GLU A 55 -9.21 16.48 12.73
CA GLU A 55 -8.73 16.53 11.35
C GLU A 55 -7.23 16.22 11.31
N ASN A 56 -6.78 15.48 10.31
CA ASN A 56 -5.35 15.26 10.10
C ASN A 56 -4.70 16.56 9.56
N VAL A 57 -3.38 16.56 9.46
CA VAL A 57 -2.56 17.70 9.00
C VAL A 57 -2.91 18.17 7.58
N GLN A 58 -3.69 17.41 6.84
CA GLN A 58 -4.15 17.72 5.48
C GLN A 58 -5.61 18.19 5.42
N GLY A 59 -6.26 18.37 6.59
CA GLY A 59 -7.66 18.80 6.69
C GLY A 59 -8.67 17.69 6.36
N GLU A 60 -8.24 16.42 6.38
CA GLU A 60 -9.13 15.27 6.22
C GLU A 60 -9.63 14.82 7.60
N SER A 61 -10.92 14.54 7.70
CA SER A 61 -11.52 14.07 8.96
C SER A 61 -11.08 12.65 9.26
N GLN A 62 -10.38 12.45 10.39
CA GLN A 62 -9.92 11.14 10.83
C GLN A 62 -11.07 10.31 11.40
N MET A 63 -11.11 9.03 11.05
CA MET A 63 -12.00 8.07 11.69
C MET A 63 -11.39 7.58 13.00
N LYS A 64 -12.22 7.17 13.96
CA LYS A 64 -11.74 6.63 15.25
C LYS A 64 -10.82 5.42 15.07
N LEU A 65 -11.11 4.60 14.05
CA LEU A 65 -10.32 3.42 13.78
C LEU A 65 -8.96 3.74 13.14
N ASP A 66 -8.83 4.87 12.40
CA ASP A 66 -7.53 5.36 11.90
C ASP A 66 -6.58 5.63 13.05
N LEU A 67 -7.04 6.42 14.03
CA LEU A 67 -6.27 6.75 15.22
C LEU A 67 -5.93 5.50 16.05
N PHE A 68 -6.86 4.55 16.13
CA PHE A 68 -6.60 3.29 16.83
C PHE A 68 -5.53 2.46 16.10
N ALA A 69 -5.64 2.29 14.79
CA ALA A 69 -4.68 1.56 13.97
C ALA A 69 -3.29 2.21 14.04
N HIS A 70 -3.23 3.54 13.89
CA HIS A 70 -2.00 4.33 14.00
C HIS A 70 -1.33 4.15 15.36
N ASN A 71 -2.05 4.38 16.46
CA ASN A 71 -1.49 4.27 17.80
C ASN A 71 -1.04 2.85 18.14
N THR A 72 -1.79 1.84 17.67
CA THR A 72 -1.44 0.44 17.86
C THR A 72 -0.16 0.08 17.10
N MET A 73 -0.02 0.55 15.84
CA MET A 73 1.18 0.34 15.06
C MET A 73 2.40 1.03 15.68
N LYS A 74 2.26 2.31 16.04
CA LYS A 74 3.30 3.08 16.74
C LYS A 74 3.81 2.35 17.98
N ALA A 75 2.91 1.93 18.86
CA ALA A 75 3.27 1.21 20.10
C ALA A 75 3.97 -0.13 19.81
N ALA A 76 3.49 -0.91 18.83
CA ALA A 76 4.08 -2.19 18.47
C ALA A 76 5.48 -2.04 17.87
N LEU A 77 5.74 -0.97 17.11
CA LEU A 77 7.03 -0.70 16.50
C LEU A 77 8.04 -0.08 17.47
N MET A 78 7.59 0.82 18.36
CA MET A 78 8.44 1.38 19.41
C MET A 78 9.03 0.32 20.35
N ALA A 79 8.32 -0.79 20.54
CA ALA A 79 8.81 -1.92 21.33
C ALA A 79 9.91 -2.75 20.65
N ARG A 80 10.27 -2.41 19.38
CA ARG A 80 11.23 -3.17 18.59
C ARG A 80 12.61 -2.54 18.58
N GLU A 81 13.62 -3.38 18.79
CA GLU A 81 15.03 -2.99 18.74
C GLU A 81 15.53 -2.77 17.31
N GLU A 82 14.78 -3.23 16.30
CA GLU A 82 15.15 -3.18 14.89
C GLU A 82 14.70 -1.91 14.18
N VAL A 83 13.77 -1.13 14.82
CA VAL A 83 13.12 0.05 14.21
C VAL A 83 13.69 1.33 14.82
N ALA A 84 14.26 2.18 13.96
CA ALA A 84 14.85 3.47 14.33
C ALA A 84 13.85 4.63 14.32
N GLY A 85 12.80 4.51 13.51
CA GLY A 85 11.80 5.54 13.36
C GLY A 85 10.62 5.10 12.50
N PHE A 86 9.60 5.93 12.53
CA PHE A 86 8.29 5.65 11.96
C PHE A 86 7.69 6.91 11.34
N ALA A 87 7.12 6.81 10.14
CA ALA A 87 6.33 7.85 9.52
C ALA A 87 4.97 7.28 9.09
N SER A 88 3.93 8.05 9.28
CA SER A 88 2.55 7.67 9.03
C SER A 88 1.79 8.79 8.33
N GLU A 89 0.82 8.40 7.52
CA GLU A 89 -0.13 9.34 6.93
C GLU A 89 -0.83 10.22 7.99
N GLU A 90 -1.03 9.68 9.20
CA GLU A 90 -1.77 10.28 10.28
C GLU A 90 -0.96 11.25 11.16
N GLU A 91 0.37 11.33 10.96
CA GLU A 91 1.27 12.21 11.72
C GLU A 91 1.87 13.28 10.81
N GLU A 92 1.99 14.52 11.30
CA GLU A 92 2.56 15.65 10.54
C GLU A 92 4.02 15.41 10.15
N SER A 93 4.77 14.77 11.04
CA SER A 93 6.20 14.52 10.87
C SER A 93 6.53 13.07 11.19
N PHE A 94 7.75 12.66 10.88
CA PHE A 94 8.26 11.37 11.32
C PHE A 94 8.50 11.34 12.83
N ILE A 95 8.49 10.16 13.41
CA ILE A 95 8.78 9.90 14.81
C ILE A 95 10.12 9.17 14.91
N ALA A 96 11.13 9.82 15.45
CA ALA A 96 12.37 9.16 15.81
C ALA A 96 12.20 8.37 17.11
N PHE A 97 12.59 7.11 17.11
CA PHE A 97 12.66 6.33 18.35
C PHE A 97 14.01 6.63 19.04
N ASP A 98 14.11 7.81 19.67
CA ASP A 98 15.33 8.36 20.23
C ASP A 98 15.69 7.70 21.58
N THR A 99 15.86 6.39 21.56
CA THR A 99 16.39 5.55 22.62
C THR A 99 17.73 4.96 22.19
N GLU A 100 18.52 4.40 23.10
CA GLU A 100 19.76 3.71 22.75
C GLU A 100 19.52 2.61 21.72
N ARG A 101 18.42 1.84 21.86
CA ARG A 101 18.02 0.79 20.90
C ARG A 101 17.64 1.38 19.56
N GLY A 102 16.77 2.40 19.52
CA GLY A 102 16.35 3.04 18.29
C GLY A 102 17.50 3.70 17.51
N ARG A 103 18.44 4.34 18.21
CA ARG A 103 19.65 4.91 17.58
C ARG A 103 20.52 3.83 16.92
N ASN A 104 20.55 2.61 17.48
CA ASN A 104 21.31 1.48 16.94
C ASN A 104 20.51 0.63 15.94
N ALA A 105 19.22 0.87 15.77
CA ALA A 105 18.36 0.19 14.84
C ALA A 105 18.64 0.57 13.38
N LYS A 106 18.36 -0.36 12.45
CA LYS A 106 18.75 -0.22 11.04
C LYS A 106 17.60 0.14 10.11
N TYR A 107 16.35 -0.02 10.57
CA TYR A 107 15.18 0.11 9.72
C TYR A 107 14.29 1.25 10.15
N ILE A 108 13.65 1.85 9.17
CA ILE A 108 12.53 2.77 9.33
C ILE A 108 11.30 2.20 8.66
N ILE A 109 10.12 2.60 9.13
CA ILE A 109 8.85 2.12 8.61
C ILE A 109 7.96 3.29 8.23
N LEU A 110 7.36 3.20 7.05
CA LEU A 110 6.37 4.15 6.55
C LEU A 110 5.05 3.40 6.34
N THR A 111 3.91 4.02 6.67
CA THR A 111 2.62 3.34 6.62
C THR A 111 1.47 4.29 6.34
N ASP A 112 0.47 3.77 5.65
CA ASP A 112 -0.94 4.14 5.79
C ASP A 112 -1.57 3.11 6.74
N PRO A 113 -1.91 3.49 7.98
CA PRO A 113 -2.44 2.55 8.96
C PRO A 113 -3.79 1.96 8.56
N LEU A 114 -4.61 2.71 7.82
CA LEU A 114 -5.94 2.25 7.42
C LEU A 114 -6.45 2.88 6.12
N ASP A 115 -5.97 2.40 4.97
CA ASP A 115 -6.45 2.76 3.63
C ASP A 115 -7.96 2.55 3.49
N GLY A 116 -8.63 3.57 2.99
CA GLY A 116 -10.05 3.52 2.72
C GLY A 116 -10.94 3.55 3.96
N SER A 117 -10.51 4.17 5.05
CA SER A 117 -11.19 4.21 6.35
C SER A 117 -12.64 4.69 6.31
N SER A 118 -13.01 5.56 5.37
CA SER A 118 -14.40 5.98 5.14
C SER A 118 -15.35 4.83 4.77
N ASN A 119 -14.82 3.69 4.35
CA ASN A 119 -15.58 2.48 4.01
C ASN A 119 -16.02 1.67 5.23
N ILE A 120 -15.46 1.93 6.42
CA ILE A 120 -15.73 1.16 7.64
C ILE A 120 -17.19 1.29 8.05
N ASP A 121 -17.72 2.51 8.03
CA ASP A 121 -19.10 2.80 8.45
C ASP A 121 -20.17 2.12 7.57
N VAL A 122 -19.79 1.69 6.38
CA VAL A 122 -20.66 1.00 5.42
C VAL A 122 -20.25 -0.46 5.17
N ASN A 123 -19.35 -0.99 6.01
CA ASN A 123 -18.89 -2.38 5.99
C ASN A 123 -18.27 -2.81 4.65
N VAL A 124 -17.50 -1.92 4.02
CA VAL A 124 -16.71 -2.20 2.83
C VAL A 124 -15.24 -2.39 3.21
N SER A 125 -14.52 -3.21 2.45
CA SER A 125 -13.14 -3.58 2.75
C SER A 125 -12.22 -2.37 2.87
N VAL A 126 -11.34 -2.43 3.84
CA VAL A 126 -10.27 -1.48 4.12
C VAL A 126 -8.93 -2.19 4.19
N GLY A 127 -7.83 -1.45 4.29
CA GLY A 127 -6.51 -2.07 4.36
C GLY A 127 -5.50 -1.31 5.21
N THR A 128 -4.40 -1.95 5.52
CA THR A 128 -3.19 -1.33 6.08
C THR A 128 -2.08 -1.47 5.05
N ILE A 129 -1.34 -0.41 4.76
CA ILE A 129 -0.19 -0.45 3.84
C ILE A 129 1.08 -0.14 4.63
N PHE A 130 2.16 -0.85 4.35
CA PHE A 130 3.45 -0.61 4.99
C PHE A 130 4.62 -0.78 4.02
N SER A 131 5.69 -0.04 4.28
CA SER A 131 6.99 -0.22 3.66
C SER A 131 8.11 -0.11 4.67
N ILE A 132 9.20 -0.81 4.41
CA ILE A 132 10.38 -0.90 5.27
C ILE A 132 11.59 -0.48 4.45
N TYR A 133 12.36 0.46 4.97
CA TYR A 133 13.61 0.92 4.38
C TYR A 133 14.76 0.76 5.36
N ARG A 134 15.98 0.71 4.85
CA ARG A 134 17.16 0.91 5.68
C ARG A 134 17.37 2.41 5.91
N ARG A 135 17.72 2.79 7.14
CA ARG A 135 18.15 4.16 7.41
C ARG A 135 19.44 4.49 6.65
N VAL A 136 19.60 5.74 6.26
CA VAL A 136 20.83 6.25 5.61
C VAL A 136 21.71 7.02 6.58
N SER A 137 21.14 7.57 7.67
CA SER A 137 21.88 8.23 8.74
C SER A 137 22.75 7.24 9.52
N PRO A 138 23.87 7.68 10.13
CA PRO A 138 24.79 6.81 10.85
C PRO A 138 24.13 6.09 12.03
N ILE A 139 24.48 4.83 12.23
CA ILE A 139 24.11 4.07 13.43
C ILE A 139 24.67 4.77 14.68
N GLY A 140 23.89 4.79 15.77
CA GLY A 140 24.23 5.51 17.00
C GLY A 140 23.66 6.92 17.06
N THR A 141 23.09 7.44 15.98
CA THR A 141 22.43 8.76 15.94
C THR A 141 20.91 8.62 15.82
N PRO A 142 20.11 9.64 16.17
CA PRO A 142 18.69 9.68 15.81
C PRO A 142 18.51 9.65 14.28
N VAL A 143 17.39 9.12 13.80
CA VAL A 143 16.99 9.25 12.38
C VAL A 143 16.63 10.68 12.04
N THR A 144 16.82 11.04 10.79
CA THR A 144 16.52 12.37 10.22
C THR A 144 15.49 12.25 9.11
N LEU A 145 15.03 13.38 8.58
CA LEU A 145 14.03 13.39 7.49
C LEU A 145 14.55 12.66 6.24
N GLU A 146 15.84 12.73 5.94
CA GLU A 146 16.47 12.07 4.80
C GLU A 146 16.36 10.53 4.86
N ASP A 147 16.25 9.97 6.07
CA ASP A 147 16.02 8.54 6.22
C ASP A 147 14.68 8.11 5.61
N PHE A 148 13.67 8.99 5.63
CA PHE A 148 12.33 8.73 5.13
C PHE A 148 12.14 9.16 3.67
N LEU A 149 12.86 10.19 3.21
CA LEU A 149 12.77 10.68 1.85
C LEU A 149 13.65 9.85 0.89
N GLN A 150 13.31 8.58 0.75
CA GLN A 150 14.01 7.65 -0.15
C GLN A 150 13.07 7.21 -1.28
N PRO A 151 13.58 7.04 -2.52
CA PRO A 151 12.78 6.54 -3.63
C PRO A 151 12.34 5.09 -3.39
N GLY A 152 11.23 4.71 -4.04
CA GLY A 152 10.59 3.41 -3.83
C GLY A 152 11.45 2.20 -4.15
N ASN A 153 12.46 2.35 -5.03
CA ASN A 153 13.42 1.28 -5.36
C ASN A 153 14.42 0.95 -4.22
N LYS A 154 14.43 1.71 -3.12
CA LYS A 154 15.24 1.46 -1.91
C LYS A 154 14.49 0.65 -0.84
N GLN A 155 13.23 0.31 -1.07
CA GLN A 155 12.48 -0.55 -0.16
C GLN A 155 13.15 -1.90 0.02
N VAL A 156 13.25 -2.37 1.26
CA VAL A 156 13.72 -3.73 1.58
C VAL A 156 12.57 -4.71 1.75
N ALA A 157 11.39 -4.18 2.07
CA ALA A 157 10.14 -4.92 2.08
C ALA A 157 8.97 -3.95 1.95
N ALA A 158 7.88 -4.44 1.38
CA ALA A 158 6.58 -3.76 1.38
C ALA A 158 5.46 -4.78 1.46
N GLY A 159 4.30 -4.33 1.93
CA GLY A 159 3.13 -5.19 2.02
C GLY A 159 1.87 -4.42 2.36
N TYR A 160 0.78 -5.14 2.33
CA TYR A 160 -0.50 -4.66 2.82
C TYR A 160 -1.25 -5.76 3.56
N ILE A 161 -2.20 -5.34 4.38
CA ILE A 161 -3.23 -6.20 4.93
C ILE A 161 -4.56 -5.73 4.34
N VAL A 162 -5.33 -6.63 3.74
CA VAL A 162 -6.72 -6.36 3.34
C VAL A 162 -7.66 -7.00 4.35
N TYR A 163 -8.56 -6.18 4.89
CA TYR A 163 -9.62 -6.59 5.81
C TYR A 163 -10.94 -6.66 5.01
N GLY A 164 -11.20 -7.83 4.44
CA GLY A 164 -12.35 -8.10 3.58
C GLY A 164 -13.13 -9.33 4.04
N SER A 165 -13.69 -10.09 3.09
CA SER A 165 -14.39 -11.36 3.38
C SER A 165 -13.48 -12.39 4.08
N SER A 166 -12.18 -12.30 3.88
CA SER A 166 -11.13 -12.85 4.74
C SER A 166 -10.07 -11.79 4.96
N THR A 167 -9.32 -11.86 6.05
CA THR A 167 -8.17 -10.98 6.26
C THR A 167 -6.93 -11.62 5.65
N MET A 168 -6.28 -10.89 4.74
CA MET A 168 -5.07 -11.36 4.09
C MET A 168 -3.91 -10.39 4.30
N LEU A 169 -2.74 -10.94 4.61
CA LEU A 169 -1.47 -10.21 4.61
C LEU A 169 -0.71 -10.62 3.35
N VAL A 170 -0.36 -9.62 2.52
CA VAL A 170 0.40 -9.81 1.28
C VAL A 170 1.67 -8.98 1.39
N TYR A 171 2.83 -9.60 1.15
CA TYR A 171 4.09 -8.87 1.22
C TYR A 171 5.15 -9.39 0.26
N THR A 172 6.17 -8.58 0.06
CA THR A 172 7.41 -8.92 -0.66
C THR A 172 8.63 -8.42 0.11
N THR A 173 9.74 -9.12 -0.06
CA THR A 173 11.08 -8.70 0.35
C THR A 173 12.01 -8.51 -0.86
N GLY A 174 11.43 -8.26 -2.05
CA GLY A 174 12.16 -8.13 -3.31
C GLY A 174 12.37 -9.43 -4.06
N ASN A 175 11.76 -10.55 -3.61
CA ASN A 175 11.88 -11.88 -4.23
C ASN A 175 10.50 -12.53 -4.39
N GLY A 176 9.66 -11.91 -5.23
CA GLY A 176 8.27 -12.34 -5.45
C GLY A 176 7.32 -11.90 -4.33
N VAL A 177 6.04 -12.11 -4.55
CA VAL A 177 4.95 -11.69 -3.66
C VAL A 177 4.25 -12.90 -3.10
N ASN A 178 3.99 -12.92 -1.79
CA ASN A 178 3.31 -14.03 -1.14
C ASN A 178 2.14 -13.53 -0.29
N GLY A 179 1.03 -14.28 -0.32
CA GLY A 179 -0.21 -13.96 0.38
C GLY A 179 -0.56 -15.00 1.44
N PHE A 180 -0.98 -14.52 2.60
CA PHE A 180 -1.30 -15.31 3.79
C PHE A 180 -2.70 -14.94 4.26
N THR A 181 -3.56 -15.94 4.39
CA THR A 181 -4.92 -15.76 4.93
C THR A 181 -4.91 -16.00 6.43
N TYR A 182 -5.56 -15.11 7.16
CA TYR A 182 -5.76 -15.27 8.60
C TYR A 182 -6.81 -16.33 8.89
N ASP A 183 -6.42 -17.35 9.65
CA ASP A 183 -7.35 -18.34 10.21
C ASP A 183 -7.64 -17.98 11.68
N PRO A 184 -8.84 -17.47 11.99
CA PRO A 184 -9.21 -17.07 13.35
C PRO A 184 -9.34 -18.27 14.30
N SER A 185 -9.54 -19.49 13.80
CA SER A 185 -9.73 -20.69 14.64
C SER A 185 -8.43 -21.10 15.34
N ILE A 186 -7.28 -20.87 14.69
CA ILE A 186 -5.95 -21.11 15.25
C ILE A 186 -5.15 -19.83 15.51
N GLY A 187 -5.76 -18.69 15.21
CA GLY A 187 -5.20 -17.37 15.50
C GLY A 187 -3.91 -17.05 14.76
N THR A 188 -3.73 -17.53 13.51
CA THR A 188 -2.51 -17.28 12.74
C THR A 188 -2.75 -17.06 11.25
N PHE A 189 -1.78 -16.44 10.58
CA PHE A 189 -1.75 -16.32 9.12
C PHE A 189 -1.11 -17.54 8.49
N CYS A 190 -1.77 -18.13 7.50
CA CYS A 190 -1.34 -19.31 6.77
C CYS A 190 -1.13 -18.99 5.30
N LEU A 191 -0.05 -19.53 4.72
CA LEU A 191 0.27 -19.37 3.31
C LEU A 191 -0.88 -19.90 2.45
N SER A 192 -1.51 -19.02 1.71
CA SER A 192 -2.63 -19.36 0.81
C SER A 192 -2.33 -19.03 -0.66
N HIS A 193 -1.41 -18.10 -0.91
CA HIS A 193 -1.03 -17.66 -2.25
C HIS A 193 0.49 -17.52 -2.30
N GLU A 194 1.17 -18.57 -2.77
CA GLU A 194 2.62 -18.56 -2.94
C GLU A 194 2.97 -17.99 -4.31
N ASN A 195 4.01 -17.14 -4.34
CA ASN A 195 4.57 -16.54 -5.56
C ASN A 195 3.49 -15.94 -6.49
N MET A 196 2.71 -15.01 -5.93
CA MET A 196 1.61 -14.34 -6.65
C MET A 196 2.15 -13.63 -7.90
N GLN A 197 1.50 -13.88 -9.04
CA GLN A 197 1.82 -13.25 -10.31
C GLN A 197 0.61 -12.47 -10.81
N MET A 198 0.82 -11.22 -11.18
CA MET A 198 -0.20 -10.41 -11.82
C MET A 198 -0.32 -10.83 -13.29
N PRO A 199 -1.52 -11.15 -13.80
CA PRO A 199 -1.70 -11.40 -15.23
C PRO A 199 -1.22 -10.20 -16.07
N LYS A 200 -0.56 -10.46 -17.20
CA LYS A 200 -0.02 -9.39 -18.08
C LYS A 200 -1.10 -8.45 -18.62
N THR A 201 -2.31 -8.95 -18.75
CA THR A 201 -3.50 -8.19 -19.14
C THR A 201 -4.69 -8.58 -18.28
N GLY A 202 -5.78 -7.81 -18.36
CA GLY A 202 -7.02 -8.06 -17.61
C GLY A 202 -8.24 -7.49 -18.32
N ARG A 203 -9.39 -7.62 -17.67
CA ARG A 203 -10.68 -7.11 -18.17
C ARG A 203 -11.38 -6.20 -17.17
N ILE A 204 -10.60 -5.58 -16.28
CA ILE A 204 -11.12 -4.74 -15.19
C ILE A 204 -10.34 -3.42 -15.21
N TYR A 205 -11.05 -2.31 -15.13
CA TYR A 205 -10.47 -1.01 -14.80
C TYR A 205 -11.17 -0.43 -13.58
N SER A 206 -10.38 0.19 -12.70
CA SER A 206 -10.80 0.70 -11.41
C SER A 206 -10.46 2.18 -11.33
N ILE A 207 -11.47 3.04 -11.46
CA ILE A 207 -11.32 4.50 -11.41
C ILE A 207 -12.64 5.11 -10.95
N ASN A 208 -12.59 6.21 -10.18
CA ASN A 208 -13.78 6.98 -9.83
C ASN A 208 -14.23 7.87 -11.00
N GLU A 209 -15.05 7.33 -11.89
CA GLU A 209 -15.55 8.06 -13.06
C GLU A 209 -16.44 9.28 -12.71
N GLY A 210 -16.89 9.42 -11.45
CA GLY A 210 -17.60 10.63 -10.99
C GLY A 210 -16.77 11.91 -11.14
N GLN A 211 -15.45 11.80 -11.30
CA GLN A 211 -14.54 12.91 -11.56
C GLN A 211 -14.17 13.09 -13.06
N TYR A 212 -14.82 12.35 -13.97
CA TYR A 212 -14.47 12.25 -15.40
C TYR A 212 -14.19 13.60 -16.06
N LEU A 213 -15.04 14.62 -15.82
CA LEU A 213 -14.89 15.94 -16.44
C LEU A 213 -13.60 16.66 -16.03
N LYS A 214 -13.04 16.32 -14.87
CA LYS A 214 -11.84 16.94 -14.30
C LYS A 214 -10.54 16.24 -14.68
N PHE A 215 -10.62 15.08 -15.31
CA PHE A 215 -9.44 14.28 -15.70
C PHE A 215 -8.72 14.85 -16.91
N PRO A 216 -7.40 14.61 -17.04
CA PRO A 216 -6.65 14.86 -18.27
C PRO A 216 -7.24 14.12 -19.47
N GLN A 217 -6.99 14.65 -20.68
CA GLN A 217 -7.53 14.03 -21.90
C GLN A 217 -7.05 12.58 -22.10
N GLY A 218 -5.80 12.27 -21.80
CA GLY A 218 -5.27 10.91 -21.88
C GLY A 218 -6.07 9.91 -21.04
N VAL A 219 -6.45 10.28 -19.80
CA VAL A 219 -7.30 9.45 -18.94
C VAL A 219 -8.70 9.26 -19.53
N LYS A 220 -9.32 10.34 -20.04
CA LYS A 220 -10.65 10.28 -20.70
C LYS A 220 -10.62 9.35 -21.90
N LYS A 221 -9.56 9.40 -22.71
CA LYS A 221 -9.35 8.54 -23.88
C LYS A 221 -9.19 7.08 -23.45
N TYR A 222 -8.42 6.83 -22.38
CA TYR A 222 -8.26 5.46 -21.87
C TYR A 222 -9.57 4.87 -21.33
N ILE A 223 -10.36 5.65 -20.59
CA ILE A 223 -11.69 5.19 -20.15
C ILE A 223 -12.57 4.85 -21.36
N LYS A 224 -12.58 5.72 -22.38
CA LYS A 224 -13.32 5.46 -23.61
C LYS A 224 -12.85 4.20 -24.32
N TYR A 225 -11.54 4.00 -24.42
CA TYR A 225 -10.95 2.77 -24.94
C TYR A 225 -11.44 1.53 -24.17
N CYS A 226 -11.48 1.58 -22.83
CA CYS A 226 -11.99 0.46 -22.03
C CYS A 226 -13.47 0.14 -22.30
N GLN A 227 -14.25 1.12 -22.71
CA GLN A 227 -15.71 1.02 -22.94
C GLN A 227 -16.08 0.61 -24.38
N GLU A 228 -15.19 0.81 -25.35
CA GLU A 228 -15.42 0.45 -26.75
C GLU A 228 -15.46 -1.05 -26.96
N GLU A 229 -16.30 -1.50 -27.90
CA GLU A 229 -16.38 -2.90 -28.28
C GLU A 229 -15.19 -3.31 -29.16
N ASP A 230 -14.46 -4.33 -28.75
CA ASP A 230 -13.43 -4.98 -29.55
C ASP A 230 -13.25 -6.44 -29.10
N LYS A 231 -13.65 -7.35 -29.97
CA LYS A 231 -13.60 -8.78 -29.69
C LYS A 231 -12.16 -9.32 -29.56
N ALA A 232 -11.19 -8.71 -30.26
CA ALA A 232 -9.80 -9.17 -30.21
C ALA A 232 -9.15 -8.94 -28.85
N THR A 233 -9.50 -7.84 -28.21
CA THR A 233 -9.00 -7.48 -26.87
C THR A 233 -10.01 -7.75 -25.74
N HIS A 234 -11.14 -8.39 -26.06
CA HIS A 234 -12.22 -8.69 -25.13
C HIS A 234 -12.83 -7.45 -24.43
N ARG A 235 -12.83 -6.30 -25.10
CA ARG A 235 -13.53 -5.10 -24.65
C ARG A 235 -15.02 -5.15 -25.01
N PRO A 236 -15.90 -4.48 -24.22
CA PRO A 236 -15.62 -3.56 -23.12
C PRO A 236 -15.13 -4.26 -21.85
N TYR A 237 -14.24 -3.59 -21.13
CA TYR A 237 -13.79 -4.03 -19.81
C TYR A 237 -14.81 -3.69 -18.73
N ALA A 238 -14.83 -4.47 -17.64
CA ALA A 238 -15.69 -4.20 -16.50
C ALA A 238 -15.14 -3.05 -15.64
N SER A 239 -15.95 -2.03 -15.40
CA SER A 239 -15.66 -1.01 -14.38
C SER A 239 -15.89 -1.62 -12.99
N ARG A 240 -14.86 -1.56 -12.14
CA ARG A 240 -14.91 -2.03 -10.75
C ARG A 240 -14.11 -1.07 -9.89
N TYR A 241 -14.77 -0.28 -9.07
CA TYR A 241 -14.16 0.67 -8.14
C TYR A 241 -14.77 0.51 -6.76
N ILE A 242 -13.96 0.10 -5.79
CA ILE A 242 -14.37 -0.12 -4.38
C ILE A 242 -14.16 1.16 -3.58
N GLY A 243 -13.13 1.93 -3.93
CA GLY A 243 -12.75 3.14 -3.19
C GLY A 243 -11.83 2.87 -2.01
N SER A 244 -11.18 1.69 -1.98
CA SER A 244 -10.02 1.36 -1.16
C SER A 244 -8.92 0.90 -2.10
N LEU A 245 -7.76 1.55 -2.05
CA LEU A 245 -6.61 1.22 -2.91
C LEU A 245 -6.21 -0.25 -2.71
N VAL A 246 -6.12 -0.70 -1.45
CA VAL A 246 -5.74 -2.08 -1.13
C VAL A 246 -6.73 -3.09 -1.73
N ALA A 247 -8.03 -2.86 -1.60
CA ALA A 247 -9.05 -3.79 -2.08
C ALA A 247 -9.10 -3.84 -3.61
N ASP A 248 -9.03 -2.68 -4.28
CA ASP A 248 -9.00 -2.58 -5.74
C ASP A 248 -7.71 -3.19 -6.31
N PHE A 249 -6.55 -2.89 -5.71
CA PHE A 249 -5.26 -3.46 -6.11
C PHE A 249 -5.21 -4.99 -5.91
N HIS A 250 -5.65 -5.49 -4.75
CA HIS A 250 -5.67 -6.93 -4.45
C HIS A 250 -6.47 -7.72 -5.48
N ARG A 251 -7.65 -7.21 -5.87
CA ARG A 251 -8.44 -7.82 -6.94
C ARG A 251 -7.69 -7.84 -8.26
N ASN A 252 -7.06 -6.71 -8.63
CA ASN A 252 -6.33 -6.61 -9.90
C ASN A 252 -5.05 -7.45 -9.89
N LEU A 253 -4.37 -7.60 -8.74
CA LEU A 253 -3.25 -8.51 -8.58
C LEU A 253 -3.63 -9.96 -8.90
N LEU A 254 -4.82 -10.40 -8.46
CA LEU A 254 -5.28 -11.78 -8.65
C LEU A 254 -5.92 -12.04 -10.02
N LYS A 255 -6.59 -11.07 -10.61
CA LYS A 255 -7.45 -11.26 -11.81
C LYS A 255 -6.93 -10.56 -13.05
N GLY A 256 -5.91 -9.73 -12.93
CA GLY A 256 -5.52 -8.77 -13.94
C GLY A 256 -6.49 -7.58 -13.97
N GLY A 257 -5.97 -6.43 -14.34
CA GLY A 257 -6.70 -5.18 -14.36
C GLY A 257 -5.79 -3.99 -14.11
N ILE A 258 -6.36 -2.79 -14.10
CA ILE A 258 -5.67 -1.55 -13.79
C ILE A 258 -6.45 -0.76 -12.75
N TYR A 259 -5.75 -0.22 -11.76
CA TYR A 259 -6.24 0.81 -10.86
C TYR A 259 -5.66 2.16 -11.28
N ILE A 260 -6.51 3.17 -11.37
CA ILE A 260 -6.12 4.52 -11.79
C ILE A 260 -6.66 5.54 -10.78
N TYR A 261 -5.76 6.29 -10.19
CA TYR A 261 -6.06 7.50 -9.43
C TYR A 261 -5.26 8.66 -10.03
N PRO A 262 -5.78 9.32 -11.09
CA PRO A 262 -5.02 10.29 -11.87
C PRO A 262 -4.99 11.64 -11.18
N SER A 263 -4.20 12.58 -11.71
CA SER A 263 -4.39 14.01 -11.47
C SER A 263 -5.77 14.46 -11.95
N ALA A 264 -6.26 15.56 -11.37
CA ALA A 264 -7.47 16.21 -11.79
C ALA A 264 -7.37 17.71 -11.53
N THR A 265 -8.22 18.51 -12.14
CA THR A 265 -8.17 19.98 -12.01
C THR A 265 -8.27 20.47 -10.55
N ASN A 266 -8.91 19.72 -9.67
CA ASN A 266 -9.05 20.02 -8.24
C ASN A 266 -7.95 19.38 -7.37
N TYR A 267 -7.12 18.49 -7.90
CA TYR A 267 -5.92 17.91 -7.27
C TYR A 267 -4.86 17.60 -8.34
N PRO A 268 -4.15 18.62 -8.82
CA PRO A 268 -3.24 18.50 -9.96
C PRO A 268 -2.06 17.55 -9.71
N ASN A 269 -1.66 17.37 -8.46
CA ASN A 269 -0.59 16.47 -8.05
C ASN A 269 -1.11 15.06 -7.65
N GLY A 270 -2.36 14.71 -8.01
CA GLY A 270 -2.98 13.48 -7.52
C GLY A 270 -3.49 13.60 -6.08
N LYS A 271 -3.98 12.51 -5.53
CA LYS A 271 -4.52 12.46 -4.15
C LYS A 271 -3.78 11.47 -3.26
N LEU A 272 -3.31 10.36 -3.82
CA LEU A 272 -2.56 9.34 -3.07
C LEU A 272 -1.18 9.87 -2.65
N ARG A 273 -0.62 9.33 -1.56
CA ARG A 273 0.69 9.73 -1.06
C ARG A 273 1.77 8.81 -1.62
N LEU A 274 2.83 9.42 -2.14
CA LEU A 274 3.94 8.67 -2.75
C LEU A 274 4.55 7.66 -1.78
N LEU A 275 4.87 8.10 -0.55
CA LEU A 275 5.62 7.30 0.41
C LEU A 275 4.80 6.23 1.12
N TYR A 276 3.52 6.51 1.41
CA TYR A 276 2.70 5.62 2.23
C TYR A 276 1.86 4.64 1.40
N GLU A 277 1.50 5.01 0.15
CA GLU A 277 0.61 4.27 -0.74
C GLU A 277 1.29 3.92 -2.06
N GLY A 278 1.80 4.93 -2.79
CA GLY A 278 2.37 4.78 -4.13
C GLY A 278 3.55 3.80 -4.17
N ASN A 279 4.59 4.06 -3.37
CA ASN A 279 5.81 3.25 -3.35
C ASN A 279 5.57 1.79 -2.92
N PRO A 280 4.90 1.49 -1.79
CA PRO A 280 4.68 0.10 -1.39
C PRO A 280 3.83 -0.69 -2.39
N ILE A 281 2.76 -0.09 -2.94
CA ILE A 281 1.91 -0.75 -3.94
C ILE A 281 2.67 -0.94 -5.26
N ALA A 282 3.48 0.04 -5.68
CA ALA A 282 4.32 -0.09 -6.87
C ALA A 282 5.35 -1.22 -6.72
N PHE A 283 5.99 -1.32 -5.55
CA PHE A 283 6.96 -2.39 -5.30
C PHE A 283 6.31 -3.77 -5.35
N LEU A 284 5.15 -3.94 -4.74
CA LEU A 284 4.37 -5.18 -4.83
C LEU A 284 3.94 -5.50 -6.26
N ALA A 285 3.44 -4.50 -7.00
CA ALA A 285 3.02 -4.70 -8.38
C ALA A 285 4.16 -5.21 -9.26
N GLU A 286 5.33 -4.56 -9.21
CA GLU A 286 6.49 -4.94 -10.01
C GLU A 286 7.07 -6.30 -9.60
N GLN A 287 7.10 -6.62 -8.31
CA GLN A 287 7.53 -7.94 -7.83
C GLN A 287 6.57 -9.07 -8.24
N ALA A 288 5.34 -8.74 -8.59
CA ALA A 288 4.34 -9.66 -9.14
C ALA A 288 4.29 -9.63 -10.68
N GLY A 289 5.16 -8.88 -11.37
CA GLY A 289 5.18 -8.77 -12.84
C GLY A 289 4.21 -7.75 -13.43
N GLY A 290 3.64 -6.87 -12.60
CA GLY A 290 2.86 -5.71 -13.01
C GLY A 290 3.72 -4.45 -13.21
N VAL A 291 3.08 -3.31 -13.41
CA VAL A 291 3.71 -1.99 -13.62
C VAL A 291 3.00 -0.92 -12.80
N ALA A 292 3.75 0.07 -12.32
CA ALA A 292 3.21 1.24 -11.63
C ALA A 292 3.88 2.54 -12.12
N THR A 293 3.05 3.54 -12.47
CA THR A 293 3.49 4.82 -13.04
C THR A 293 2.60 5.97 -12.54
N ASP A 294 3.11 7.21 -12.61
CA ASP A 294 2.31 8.43 -12.37
C ASP A 294 1.52 8.87 -13.62
N GLY A 295 1.56 8.07 -14.68
CA GLY A 295 1.05 8.37 -16.01
C GLY A 295 2.18 8.58 -17.02
N TYR A 296 3.38 8.89 -16.55
CA TYR A 296 4.57 9.19 -17.35
C TYR A 296 5.83 8.48 -16.82
N ARG A 297 6.11 8.61 -15.51
CA ARG A 297 7.32 8.11 -14.85
C ARG A 297 7.01 6.87 -14.02
N ARG A 298 7.96 5.99 -13.90
CA ARG A 298 7.90 4.83 -12.98
C ARG A 298 7.84 5.33 -11.55
N ILE A 299 6.87 4.86 -10.76
CA ILE A 299 6.70 5.31 -9.36
C ILE A 299 7.96 5.09 -8.52
N LEU A 300 8.59 3.93 -8.62
CA LEU A 300 9.74 3.57 -7.77
C LEU A 300 11.00 4.41 -8.00
N ASP A 301 11.07 5.17 -9.10
CA ASP A 301 12.21 6.05 -9.43
C ASP A 301 11.97 7.52 -9.05
N ILE A 302 10.80 7.84 -8.51
CA ILE A 302 10.49 9.21 -8.08
C ILE A 302 11.21 9.49 -6.77
N GLU A 303 12.05 10.53 -6.77
CA GLU A 303 12.71 11.05 -5.58
C GLU A 303 11.70 11.88 -4.76
N PRO A 304 11.34 11.45 -3.54
CA PRO A 304 10.38 12.18 -2.74
C PRO A 304 10.98 13.49 -2.19
N THR A 305 10.18 14.54 -2.21
CA THR A 305 10.56 15.87 -1.73
C THR A 305 9.95 16.23 -0.37
N ALA A 306 8.90 15.53 0.03
CA ALA A 306 8.20 15.72 1.29
C ALA A 306 7.53 14.42 1.78
N LEU A 307 7.32 14.29 3.10
CA LEU A 307 6.68 13.12 3.71
C LEU A 307 5.28 12.85 3.16
N HIS A 308 4.51 13.90 2.91
CA HIS A 308 3.12 13.80 2.44
C HIS A 308 2.98 14.18 0.96
N GLU A 309 4.05 14.02 0.17
CA GLU A 309 4.01 14.27 -1.26
C GLU A 309 2.92 13.43 -1.93
N ARG A 310 2.05 14.09 -2.70
CA ARG A 310 0.96 13.45 -3.43
C ARG A 310 1.39 13.08 -4.84
N ILE A 311 0.82 11.99 -5.36
CA ILE A 311 1.15 11.43 -6.65
C ILE A 311 -0.10 10.89 -7.37
N PRO A 312 -0.23 11.05 -8.68
CA PRO A 312 -1.12 10.23 -9.49
C PRO A 312 -0.62 8.78 -9.52
N LEU A 313 -1.51 7.82 -9.61
CA LEU A 313 -1.15 6.40 -9.65
C LEU A 313 -1.91 5.64 -10.73
N PHE A 314 -1.16 4.96 -11.60
CA PHE A 314 -1.63 3.97 -12.55
C PHE A 314 -0.90 2.68 -12.25
N VAL A 315 -1.59 1.66 -11.73
CA VAL A 315 -0.96 0.42 -11.31
C VAL A 315 -1.78 -0.79 -11.71
N GLY A 316 -1.12 -1.82 -12.21
CA GLY A 316 -1.82 -3.04 -12.61
C GLY A 316 -1.07 -3.88 -13.64
N SER A 317 -1.84 -4.60 -14.42
CA SER A 317 -1.35 -5.44 -15.54
C SER A 317 -0.52 -4.65 -16.53
N GLU A 318 0.65 -5.18 -16.87
CA GLU A 318 1.67 -4.50 -17.69
C GLU A 318 1.09 -3.89 -18.98
N GLU A 319 0.33 -4.68 -19.75
CA GLU A 319 -0.23 -4.23 -21.04
C GLU A 319 -1.27 -3.12 -20.88
N MET A 320 -2.06 -3.17 -19.79
CA MET A 320 -3.08 -2.17 -19.51
C MET A 320 -2.48 -0.83 -19.04
N VAL A 321 -1.45 -0.89 -18.18
CA VAL A 321 -0.75 0.32 -17.73
C VAL A 321 0.01 0.97 -18.87
N LYS A 322 0.74 0.19 -19.67
CA LYS A 322 1.43 0.70 -20.88
C LYS A 322 0.47 1.38 -21.86
N LYS A 323 -0.71 0.78 -22.09
CA LYS A 323 -1.73 1.39 -22.95
C LYS A 323 -2.26 2.70 -22.37
N ALA A 324 -2.45 2.79 -21.06
CA ALA A 324 -2.83 4.04 -20.41
C ALA A 324 -1.73 5.11 -20.54
N GLN A 325 -0.44 4.74 -20.37
CA GLN A 325 0.69 5.66 -20.56
C GLN A 325 0.78 6.18 -22.01
N GLU A 326 0.63 5.30 -23.02
CA GLU A 326 0.61 5.70 -24.42
C GLU A 326 -0.43 6.80 -24.67
N MET A 327 -1.64 6.64 -24.08
CA MET A 327 -2.69 7.65 -24.22
C MET A 327 -2.40 8.93 -23.43
N MET A 328 -1.74 8.83 -22.28
CA MET A 328 -1.28 10.01 -21.52
C MET A 328 -0.25 10.82 -22.30
N GLU A 329 0.69 10.16 -23.02
CA GLU A 329 1.68 10.84 -23.85
C GLU A 329 1.06 11.40 -25.14
N GLU A 330 0.20 10.61 -25.83
CA GLU A 330 -0.44 11.03 -27.10
C GLU A 330 -1.35 12.23 -26.93
N PHE A 331 -2.07 12.31 -25.80
CA PHE A 331 -3.04 13.37 -25.51
C PHE A 331 -2.57 14.29 -24.37
N LYS A 332 -1.25 14.50 -24.25
CA LYS A 332 -0.67 15.43 -23.30
C LYS A 332 -1.09 16.86 -23.63
N GLU A 333 -1.74 17.52 -22.69
CA GLU A 333 -2.05 18.94 -22.80
C GLU A 333 -0.77 19.75 -22.55
N GLU A 334 -0.52 20.79 -23.38
CA GLU A 334 0.64 21.67 -23.29
C GLU A 334 0.59 22.58 -22.04
#